data_cf4ebf15c4ffbcf877d5c2790ecc4f74
#
_entry.id   cf4ebf15c4ffbcf877d5c2790ecc4f74
#
_cell.length_a   1.000
_cell.length_b   1.000
_cell.length_c   1.000
_cell.angle_alpha   90.00
_cell.angle_beta   90.00
_cell.angle_gamma   90.00
#
_symmetry.space_group_name_H-M   'P 1'
#
loop_
_entity.id
_entity.type
_entity.pdbx_description
1 polymer ?
#
loop_
_entity_poly.entity_id
_entity_poly.type
_entity_poly.pdbx_seq_one_letter_code
_entity_poly.pdbx_strand_id
1 'polypeptide(L)'
;MLGCLTAVAQERKVQNKPYTDLRPLHLGILVGMNLQDIELENVGPQTIVQEDGTSKTQTIVCDDDKWNAGFSVGVLADLRISQHLNLRFTPSMHFGAKHLTFYNMTELTPEGRLMEMTQDMKSTYMSFPVDLKFSAERWNNYRPYIIAGVNQLVNLTSKNQDFLQLKRTDTMIEVGLGCDLYLPFFKLIPELKFCYSLTNAIDRGHANELQDTNKRMYANAVKSGQTKMIVLTFYFE
;
A
#
# COMPACT_ATOMS: atom_id res chain seq x y z
N MET A 1 6.26 60.03 -29.50
CA MET A 1 6.00 58.61 -29.20
C MET A 1 5.83 58.46 -27.70
N LEU A 2 4.57 58.40 -27.22
CA LEU A 2 4.28 58.09 -25.81
C LEU A 2 4.30 56.59 -25.62
N GLY A 3 5.28 56.07 -24.85
CA GLY A 3 5.31 54.70 -24.42
C GLY A 3 4.26 54.45 -23.35
N CYS A 4 3.25 53.68 -23.67
CA CYS A 4 2.27 53.14 -22.71
C CYS A 4 2.97 52.09 -21.86
N LEU A 5 3.35 52.47 -20.63
CA LEU A 5 3.75 51.50 -19.59
C LEU A 5 2.49 50.75 -19.12
N THR A 6 2.28 49.55 -19.63
CA THR A 6 1.29 48.64 -19.08
C THR A 6 1.76 48.22 -17.70
N ALA A 7 1.21 48.85 -16.67
CA ALA A 7 1.33 48.37 -15.31
C ALA A 7 0.56 47.04 -15.21
N VAL A 8 1.28 45.93 -15.19
CA VAL A 8 0.70 44.62 -14.82
C VAL A 8 0.42 44.71 -13.33
N ALA A 9 -0.83 44.98 -13.00
CA ALA A 9 -1.30 44.91 -11.63
C ALA A 9 -1.14 43.44 -11.17
N GLN A 10 -0.20 43.20 -10.26
CA GLN A 10 -0.12 41.90 -9.58
C GLN A 10 -1.44 41.70 -8.82
N GLU A 11 -2.26 40.77 -9.33
CA GLU A 11 -3.40 40.27 -8.56
C GLU A 11 -2.89 39.74 -7.22
N ARG A 12 -3.10 40.51 -6.16
CA ARG A 12 -2.85 40.02 -4.80
C ARG A 12 -3.88 38.94 -4.50
N LYS A 13 -3.52 37.67 -4.74
CA LYS A 13 -4.35 36.55 -4.31
C LYS A 13 -4.43 36.58 -2.79
N VAL A 14 -5.65 36.57 -2.26
CA VAL A 14 -5.91 36.55 -0.82
C VAL A 14 -5.30 35.25 -0.25
N GLN A 15 -4.46 35.41 0.77
CA GLN A 15 -3.89 34.28 1.50
C GLN A 15 -4.94 33.73 2.48
N ASN A 16 -5.44 32.53 2.19
CA ASN A 16 -6.40 31.84 3.02
C ASN A 16 -5.73 31.29 4.29
N LYS A 17 -6.40 31.34 5.44
CA LYS A 17 -5.91 30.78 6.72
C LYS A 17 -4.44 31.15 7.03
N PRO A 18 -4.08 32.44 7.16
CA PRO A 18 -2.69 32.88 7.22
C PRO A 18 -1.91 32.36 8.43
N TYR A 19 -2.57 32.03 9.54
CA TYR A 19 -1.93 31.59 10.79
C TYR A 19 -2.09 30.09 11.06
N THR A 20 -2.65 29.31 10.14
CA THR A 20 -2.92 27.90 10.38
C THR A 20 -1.64 27.10 10.59
N ASP A 21 -0.57 27.41 9.86
CA ASP A 21 0.72 26.70 9.94
C ASP A 21 1.48 26.97 11.26
N LEU A 22 1.02 27.92 12.07
CA LEU A 22 1.60 28.22 13.38
C LEU A 22 1.04 27.33 14.49
N ARG A 23 -0.05 26.64 14.24
CA ARG A 23 -0.64 25.72 15.22
C ARG A 23 0.30 24.55 15.49
N PRO A 24 0.44 24.13 16.76
CA PRO A 24 1.34 23.01 17.10
C PRO A 24 0.79 21.66 16.64
N LEU A 25 -0.53 21.50 16.62
CA LEU A 25 -1.22 20.26 16.26
C LEU A 25 -2.31 20.53 15.23
N HIS A 26 -2.34 19.69 14.21
CA HIS A 26 -3.35 19.67 13.17
C HIS A 26 -4.05 18.32 13.19
N LEU A 27 -5.36 18.33 13.16
CA LEU A 27 -6.20 17.13 13.12
C LEU A 27 -7.07 17.17 11.88
N GLY A 28 -7.30 16.00 11.30
CA GLY A 28 -8.12 15.88 10.11
C GLY A 28 -8.60 14.45 9.88
N ILE A 29 -9.33 14.29 8.82
CA ILE A 29 -9.78 12.99 8.32
C ILE A 29 -9.13 12.71 6.95
N LEU A 30 -8.98 11.46 6.61
CA LEU A 30 -8.46 11.05 5.32
C LEU A 30 -9.41 10.08 4.63
N VAL A 31 -9.50 10.25 3.33
CA VAL A 31 -10.09 9.29 2.39
C VAL A 31 -9.16 9.14 1.21
N GLY A 32 -9.11 7.95 0.64
CA GLY A 32 -8.20 7.72 -0.47
C GLY A 32 -8.47 6.42 -1.20
N MET A 33 -7.67 6.21 -2.22
CA MET A 33 -7.60 4.97 -2.99
C MET A 33 -6.24 4.32 -2.74
N ASN A 34 -6.21 3.00 -2.71
CA ASN A 34 -4.97 2.24 -2.67
C ASN A 34 -4.93 1.22 -3.80
N LEU A 35 -3.74 0.98 -4.30
CA LEU A 35 -3.42 -0.12 -5.20
C LEU A 35 -2.49 -1.04 -4.44
N GLN A 36 -2.87 -2.29 -4.32
CA GLN A 36 -2.12 -3.30 -3.59
C GLN A 36 -1.58 -4.34 -4.54
N ASP A 37 -0.33 -4.73 -4.33
CA ASP A 37 0.39 -5.74 -5.07
C ASP A 37 1.26 -6.56 -4.11
N ILE A 38 1.67 -7.75 -4.51
CA ILE A 38 2.60 -8.58 -3.76
C ILE A 38 3.64 -9.20 -4.69
N GLU A 39 4.90 -8.87 -4.46
CA GLU A 39 6.01 -9.50 -5.16
C GLU A 39 6.33 -10.84 -4.52
N LEU A 40 6.24 -11.92 -5.29
CA LEU A 40 6.40 -13.28 -4.82
C LEU A 40 7.71 -13.88 -5.31
N GLU A 41 8.45 -14.53 -4.42
CA GLU A 41 9.63 -15.34 -4.74
C GLU A 41 9.23 -16.82 -4.76
N ASN A 42 9.23 -17.43 -5.95
CA ASN A 42 8.87 -18.83 -6.13
C ASN A 42 10.02 -19.78 -5.78
N VAL A 43 9.69 -20.96 -5.24
CA VAL A 43 10.68 -21.98 -4.81
C VAL A 43 11.28 -22.72 -6.00
N GLY A 44 10.53 -22.86 -7.12
CA GLY A 44 10.92 -23.66 -8.27
C GLY A 44 10.46 -25.13 -8.18
N PRO A 45 11.20 -26.08 -8.78
CA PRO A 45 10.80 -27.50 -8.80
C PRO A 45 10.66 -28.09 -7.40
N GLN A 46 9.53 -28.74 -7.12
CA GLN A 46 9.23 -29.39 -5.85
C GLN A 46 8.94 -30.88 -6.09
N THR A 47 9.52 -31.75 -5.24
CA THR A 47 9.21 -33.16 -5.25
C THR A 47 8.22 -33.47 -4.13
N ILE A 48 7.10 -34.03 -4.51
CA ILE A 48 6.00 -34.36 -3.62
C ILE A 48 5.82 -35.87 -3.60
N VAL A 49 5.70 -36.41 -2.41
CA VAL A 49 5.35 -37.82 -2.20
C VAL A 49 3.82 -37.90 -2.11
N GLN A 50 3.21 -38.59 -3.05
CA GLN A 50 1.76 -38.82 -3.05
C GLN A 50 1.40 -39.89 -2.02
N GLU A 51 0.11 -40.01 -1.69
CA GLU A 51 -0.39 -40.99 -0.72
C GLU A 51 -0.13 -42.45 -1.14
N ASP A 52 0.05 -42.68 -2.44
CA ASP A 52 0.39 -43.99 -3.02
C ASP A 52 1.90 -44.31 -2.94
N GLY A 53 2.71 -43.41 -2.32
CA GLY A 53 4.17 -43.58 -2.20
C GLY A 53 4.96 -43.19 -3.47
N THR A 54 4.31 -42.72 -4.52
CA THR A 54 5.00 -42.24 -5.73
C THR A 54 5.50 -40.79 -5.52
N SER A 55 6.71 -40.51 -6.03
CA SER A 55 7.28 -39.17 -5.99
C SER A 55 7.06 -38.47 -7.33
N LYS A 56 6.40 -37.29 -7.29
CA LYS A 56 6.18 -36.49 -8.49
C LYS A 56 6.86 -35.12 -8.31
N THR A 57 7.69 -34.76 -9.29
CA THR A 57 8.31 -33.41 -9.30
C THR A 57 7.43 -32.47 -10.12
N GLN A 58 7.03 -31.38 -9.52
CA GLN A 58 6.21 -30.35 -10.15
C GLN A 58 6.81 -28.97 -9.93
N THR A 59 6.65 -28.09 -10.92
CA THR A 59 7.05 -26.69 -10.84
C THR A 59 5.80 -25.84 -10.85
N ILE A 60 5.53 -25.18 -9.72
CA ILE A 60 4.40 -24.27 -9.58
C ILE A 60 4.97 -22.87 -9.42
N VAL A 61 4.45 -21.94 -10.23
CA VAL A 61 4.77 -20.51 -10.18
C VAL A 61 3.51 -19.77 -9.75
N CYS A 62 3.63 -18.93 -8.75
CA CYS A 62 2.57 -18.04 -8.30
C CYS A 62 2.92 -16.60 -8.68
N ASP A 63 1.96 -15.88 -9.22
CA ASP A 63 2.10 -14.48 -9.59
C ASP A 63 0.84 -13.68 -9.20
N ASP A 64 1.02 -12.40 -8.88
CA ASP A 64 -0.07 -11.42 -8.74
C ASP A 64 -0.16 -10.67 -10.07
N ASP A 65 -1.10 -11.06 -10.91
CA ASP A 65 -1.20 -10.59 -12.28
C ASP A 65 -1.99 -9.27 -12.42
N LYS A 66 -2.53 -8.72 -11.31
CA LYS A 66 -3.36 -7.51 -11.35
C LYS A 66 -3.20 -6.63 -10.13
N TRP A 67 -2.91 -5.35 -10.37
CA TRP A 67 -3.07 -4.31 -9.36
C TRP A 67 -4.55 -4.11 -9.04
N ASN A 68 -4.95 -4.45 -7.84
CA ASN A 68 -6.32 -4.29 -7.40
C ASN A 68 -6.51 -2.98 -6.66
N ALA A 69 -7.50 -2.20 -7.14
CA ALA A 69 -7.87 -0.95 -6.50
C ALA A 69 -8.70 -1.21 -5.24
N GLY A 70 -8.34 -0.51 -4.19
CA GLY A 70 -9.04 -0.49 -2.92
C GLY A 70 -9.31 0.93 -2.45
N PHE A 71 -9.90 1.06 -1.29
CA PHE A 71 -10.13 2.36 -0.67
C PHE A 71 -9.50 2.43 0.73
N SER A 72 -9.22 3.66 1.16
CA SER A 72 -8.55 3.95 2.42
C SER A 72 -9.33 5.02 3.17
N VAL A 73 -9.48 4.83 4.47
CA VAL A 73 -10.10 5.81 5.38
C VAL A 73 -9.32 5.87 6.68
N GLY A 74 -9.27 7.04 7.29
CA GLY A 74 -8.55 7.18 8.55
C GLY A 74 -8.59 8.59 9.10
N VAL A 75 -7.69 8.86 10.03
CA VAL A 75 -7.55 10.17 10.67
C VAL A 75 -6.12 10.68 10.55
N LEU A 76 -5.97 11.97 10.62
CA LEU A 76 -4.70 12.69 10.55
C LEU A 76 -4.41 13.34 11.90
N ALA A 77 -3.22 13.15 12.40
CA ALA A 77 -2.60 13.93 13.44
C ALA A 77 -1.22 14.39 12.96
N ASP A 78 -1.02 15.70 12.82
CA ASP A 78 0.21 16.28 12.31
C ASP A 78 0.75 17.27 13.38
N LEU A 79 1.89 16.92 13.98
CA LEU A 79 2.55 17.66 15.04
C LEU A 79 3.69 18.49 14.45
N ARG A 80 3.61 19.79 14.59
CA ARG A 80 4.67 20.70 14.14
C ARG A 80 5.88 20.63 15.06
N ILE A 81 7.04 20.25 14.50
CA ILE A 81 8.34 20.28 15.20
C ILE A 81 9.06 21.58 14.91
N SER A 82 9.08 22.00 13.64
CA SER A 82 9.71 23.24 13.22
C SER A 82 8.92 23.91 12.08
N GLN A 83 9.45 24.99 11.52
CA GLN A 83 8.81 25.66 10.38
C GLN A 83 8.63 24.77 9.14
N HIS A 84 9.58 23.86 8.93
CA HIS A 84 9.60 22.99 7.76
C HIS A 84 9.37 21.52 8.10
N LEU A 85 9.46 21.13 9.37
CA LEU A 85 9.43 19.74 9.80
C LEU A 85 8.23 19.46 10.69
N ASN A 86 7.44 18.47 10.31
CA ASN A 86 6.31 17.97 11.10
C ASN A 86 6.47 16.45 11.29
N LEU A 87 5.97 15.96 12.44
CA LEU A 87 5.76 14.55 12.71
C LEU A 87 4.29 14.25 12.45
N ARG A 88 4.04 13.32 11.54
CA ARG A 88 2.69 12.95 11.12
C ARG A 88 2.37 11.54 11.56
N PHE A 89 1.19 11.33 12.11
CA PHE A 89 0.61 10.05 12.44
C PHE A 89 -0.76 9.92 11.80
N THR A 90 -0.94 8.92 10.93
CA THR A 90 -2.17 8.77 10.13
C THR A 90 -2.75 7.35 10.24
N PRO A 91 -3.26 6.96 11.43
CA PRO A 91 -3.90 5.66 11.56
C PRO A 91 -5.05 5.54 10.56
N SER A 92 -5.02 4.46 9.77
CA SER A 92 -5.94 4.27 8.66
C SER A 92 -6.27 2.81 8.44
N MET A 93 -7.40 2.58 7.79
CA MET A 93 -7.81 1.27 7.29
C MET A 93 -7.75 1.27 5.77
N HIS A 94 -7.12 0.23 5.24
CA HIS A 94 -7.01 -0.02 3.80
C HIS A 94 -7.82 -1.26 3.48
N PHE A 95 -8.78 -1.13 2.59
CA PHE A 95 -9.61 -2.22 2.08
C PHE A 95 -9.22 -2.48 0.63
N GLY A 96 -8.99 -3.74 0.29
CA GLY A 96 -8.62 -4.15 -1.04
C GLY A 96 -8.77 -5.64 -1.25
N ALA A 97 -8.26 -6.12 -2.37
CA ALA A 97 -8.14 -7.54 -2.69
C ALA A 97 -6.82 -7.76 -3.43
N LYS A 98 -6.33 -9.00 -3.41
CA LYS A 98 -5.20 -9.46 -4.22
C LYS A 98 -5.66 -10.67 -5.01
N HIS A 99 -5.26 -10.74 -6.27
CA HIS A 99 -5.62 -11.83 -7.16
C HIS A 99 -4.37 -12.63 -7.51
N LEU A 100 -4.24 -13.81 -6.90
CA LEU A 100 -3.10 -14.70 -7.11
C LEU A 100 -3.45 -15.75 -8.15
N THR A 101 -2.58 -15.92 -9.13
CA THR A 101 -2.68 -16.98 -10.13
C THR A 101 -1.50 -17.93 -10.00
N PHE A 102 -1.81 -19.22 -9.83
CA PHE A 102 -0.84 -20.30 -9.77
C PHE A 102 -0.82 -21.04 -11.11
N TYR A 103 0.34 -21.12 -11.70
CA TYR A 103 0.59 -21.84 -12.94
C TYR A 103 1.36 -23.13 -12.64
N ASN A 104 0.79 -24.29 -12.95
CA ASN A 104 1.54 -25.55 -12.92
C ASN A 104 2.26 -25.72 -14.25
N MET A 105 3.58 -25.55 -14.23
CA MET A 105 4.44 -25.63 -15.43
C MET A 105 4.70 -27.07 -15.88
N THR A 106 4.31 -28.06 -15.10
CA THR A 106 4.59 -29.50 -15.37
C THR A 106 3.37 -30.23 -15.92
N GLU A 107 2.16 -29.79 -15.51
CA GLU A 107 0.92 -30.42 -15.95
C GLU A 107 0.19 -29.53 -16.95
N LEU A 108 -0.21 -30.19 -18.05
CA LEU A 108 -1.05 -29.56 -19.06
C LEU A 108 -2.50 -30.05 -18.93
N THR A 109 -3.43 -29.17 -19.21
CA THR A 109 -4.84 -29.53 -19.36
C THR A 109 -5.01 -30.45 -20.60
N PRO A 110 -6.12 -31.19 -20.72
CA PRO A 110 -6.41 -31.99 -21.91
C PRO A 110 -6.38 -31.19 -23.24
N GLU A 111 -6.51 -29.85 -23.12
CA GLU A 111 -6.47 -28.90 -24.24
C GLU A 111 -5.05 -28.38 -24.55
N GLY A 112 -4.01 -28.89 -23.85
CA GLY A 112 -2.61 -28.46 -24.02
C GLY A 112 -2.25 -27.12 -23.42
N ARG A 113 -3.08 -26.55 -22.50
CA ARG A 113 -2.80 -25.32 -21.75
C ARG A 113 -2.20 -25.66 -20.39
N LEU A 114 -1.46 -24.72 -19.81
CA LEU A 114 -0.99 -24.85 -18.43
C LEU A 114 -2.20 -24.94 -17.48
N MET A 115 -2.07 -25.75 -16.45
CA MET A 115 -3.08 -25.85 -15.41
C MET A 115 -2.98 -24.60 -14.52
N GLU A 116 -4.04 -23.80 -14.50
CA GLU A 116 -4.14 -22.56 -13.75
C GLU A 116 -5.09 -22.72 -12.57
N MET A 117 -4.68 -22.17 -11.41
CA MET A 117 -5.56 -22.06 -10.25
C MET A 117 -5.48 -20.64 -9.72
N THR A 118 -6.63 -20.04 -9.46
CA THR A 118 -6.72 -18.66 -8.97
C THR A 118 -7.17 -18.61 -7.51
N GLN A 119 -6.67 -17.63 -6.78
CA GLN A 119 -7.08 -17.35 -5.41
C GLN A 119 -7.31 -15.86 -5.24
N ASP A 120 -8.53 -15.48 -4.86
CA ASP A 120 -8.86 -14.12 -4.48
C ASP A 120 -8.67 -13.95 -2.97
N MET A 121 -7.71 -13.13 -2.58
CA MET A 121 -7.46 -12.79 -1.18
C MET A 121 -8.02 -11.41 -0.85
N LYS A 122 -9.06 -11.36 -0.03
CA LYS A 122 -9.49 -10.10 0.59
C LYS A 122 -8.37 -9.58 1.48
N SER A 123 -8.11 -8.29 1.39
CA SER A 123 -6.98 -7.64 2.03
C SER A 123 -7.48 -6.42 2.80
N THR A 124 -7.62 -6.60 4.10
CA THR A 124 -8.00 -5.51 5.01
C THR A 124 -6.87 -5.28 5.99
N TYR A 125 -6.25 -4.11 5.91
CA TYR A 125 -5.15 -3.73 6.78
C TYR A 125 -5.53 -2.54 7.67
N MET A 126 -5.14 -2.62 8.93
CA MET A 126 -5.05 -1.47 9.81
C MET A 126 -3.60 -0.98 9.82
N SER A 127 -3.41 0.28 9.52
CA SER A 127 -2.12 0.93 9.28
C SER A 127 -1.85 1.97 10.36
N PHE A 128 -0.61 1.99 10.85
CA PHE A 128 -0.13 2.92 11.88
C PHE A 128 1.19 3.57 11.41
N PRO A 129 1.14 4.46 10.41
CA PRO A 129 2.34 5.12 9.92
C PRO A 129 2.80 6.23 10.88
N VAL A 130 4.11 6.33 11.02
CA VAL A 130 4.80 7.44 11.68
C VAL A 130 5.76 8.05 10.68
N ASP A 131 5.44 9.26 10.23
CA ASP A 131 6.11 9.92 9.12
C ASP A 131 6.75 11.24 9.54
N LEU A 132 7.87 11.55 8.92
CA LEU A 132 8.46 12.88 8.93
C LEU A 132 8.06 13.60 7.63
N LYS A 133 7.33 14.68 7.77
CA LYS A 133 6.90 15.56 6.69
C LYS A 133 7.84 16.76 6.61
N PHE A 134 8.51 16.94 5.48
CA PHE A 134 9.32 18.10 5.19
C PHE A 134 8.63 18.99 4.16
N SER A 135 8.21 20.18 4.60
CA SER A 135 7.43 21.12 3.80
C SER A 135 8.28 22.28 3.32
N ALA A 136 8.08 22.67 2.06
CA ALA A 136 8.65 23.89 1.50
C ALA A 136 8.03 25.14 2.15
N GLU A 137 8.50 26.31 1.78
CA GLU A 137 7.82 27.54 2.11
C GLU A 137 6.43 27.59 1.44
N ARG A 138 5.51 28.22 2.15
CA ARG A 138 4.16 28.41 1.62
C ARG A 138 4.19 29.45 0.52
N TRP A 139 3.77 29.07 -0.66
CA TRP A 139 3.60 29.98 -1.77
C TRP A 139 2.11 30.26 -1.98
N ASN A 140 1.65 31.42 -1.49
CA ASN A 140 0.26 31.83 -1.54
C ASN A 140 -0.68 30.84 -0.80
N ASN A 141 -1.42 30.02 -1.55
CA ASN A 141 -2.40 29.07 -1.02
C ASN A 141 -2.01 27.60 -1.25
N TYR A 142 -0.75 27.33 -1.52
CA TYR A 142 -0.24 25.97 -1.63
C TYR A 142 1.16 25.85 -1.01
N ARG A 143 1.42 24.67 -0.46
CA ARG A 143 2.67 24.34 0.20
C ARG A 143 3.04 22.89 -0.12
N PRO A 144 3.92 22.65 -1.09
CA PRO A 144 4.38 21.31 -1.42
C PRO A 144 5.26 20.74 -0.30
N TYR A 145 5.26 19.41 -0.19
CA TYR A 145 6.07 18.70 0.78
C TYR A 145 6.45 17.30 0.29
N ILE A 146 7.47 16.76 0.92
CA ILE A 146 7.85 15.36 0.84
C ILE A 146 7.64 14.72 2.21
N ILE A 147 7.39 13.42 2.21
CA ILE A 147 7.14 12.67 3.44
C ILE A 147 7.85 11.33 3.34
N ALA A 148 8.41 10.87 4.46
CA ALA A 148 9.02 9.56 4.58
C ALA A 148 8.83 9.03 5.99
N GLY A 149 8.63 7.75 6.14
CA GLY A 149 8.42 7.13 7.44
C GLY A 149 8.35 5.63 7.43
N VAL A 150 7.88 5.11 8.55
CA VAL A 150 7.70 3.69 8.81
C VAL A 150 6.24 3.44 9.14
N ASN A 151 5.69 2.40 8.55
CA ASN A 151 4.31 2.03 8.70
C ASN A 151 4.20 0.60 9.24
N GLN A 152 3.55 0.44 10.37
CA GLN A 152 3.22 -0.86 10.92
C GLN A 152 1.82 -1.25 10.46
N LEU A 153 1.73 -2.31 9.65
CA LEU A 153 0.46 -2.89 9.21
C LEU A 153 0.03 -4.03 10.10
N VAL A 154 -1.27 -4.10 10.36
CA VAL A 154 -1.94 -5.24 11.00
C VAL A 154 -2.98 -5.77 10.02
N ASN A 155 -2.79 -6.99 9.56
CA ASN A 155 -3.74 -7.69 8.70
C ASN A 155 -4.94 -8.16 9.53
N LEU A 156 -6.11 -7.68 9.19
CA LEU A 156 -7.38 -8.03 9.83
C LEU A 156 -8.15 -9.11 9.06
N THR A 157 -7.61 -9.56 7.93
CA THR A 157 -8.24 -10.61 7.12
C THR A 157 -8.31 -11.92 7.89
N SER A 158 -9.47 -12.55 7.89
CA SER A 158 -9.67 -13.85 8.55
C SER A 158 -8.81 -14.94 7.91
N LYS A 159 -8.36 -15.88 8.74
CA LYS A 159 -7.71 -17.09 8.27
C LYS A 159 -8.72 -17.95 7.52
N ASN A 160 -8.40 -18.30 6.29
CA ASN A 160 -9.18 -19.19 5.43
C ASN A 160 -8.38 -20.45 5.11
N GLN A 161 -9.04 -21.46 4.54
CA GLN A 161 -8.41 -22.68 4.00
C GLN A 161 -7.84 -22.45 2.57
N ASP A 162 -7.29 -21.27 2.33
CA ASP A 162 -6.72 -20.87 1.05
C ASP A 162 -5.29 -21.38 0.89
N PHE A 163 -4.74 -21.36 -0.33
CA PHE A 163 -3.39 -21.85 -0.60
C PHE A 163 -2.32 -21.04 0.12
N LEU A 164 -2.39 -19.71 0.02
CA LEU A 164 -1.47 -18.79 0.68
C LEU A 164 -2.17 -17.97 1.76
N GLN A 165 -1.45 -17.72 2.84
CA GLN A 165 -1.89 -16.84 3.91
C GLN A 165 -0.82 -15.79 4.21
N LEU A 166 -1.29 -14.56 4.46
CA LEU A 166 -0.41 -13.47 4.88
C LEU A 166 -0.28 -13.45 6.40
N LYS A 167 0.90 -13.08 6.89
CA LYS A 167 1.14 -12.83 8.30
C LYS A 167 0.21 -11.74 8.81
N ARG A 168 -0.02 -11.77 10.13
CA ARG A 168 -0.85 -10.78 10.81
C ARG A 168 -0.23 -9.41 10.86
N THR A 169 1.09 -9.32 10.93
CA THR A 169 1.81 -8.05 11.06
C THR A 169 2.86 -7.92 9.97
N ASP A 170 2.98 -6.73 9.41
CA ASP A 170 3.97 -6.39 8.40
C ASP A 170 4.52 -4.98 8.67
N THR A 171 5.80 -4.77 8.44
CA THR A 171 6.45 -3.47 8.61
C THR A 171 6.88 -2.95 7.25
N MET A 172 6.40 -1.77 6.90
CA MET A 172 6.71 -1.10 5.64
C MET A 172 7.51 0.18 5.87
N ILE A 173 8.32 0.51 4.89
CA ILE A 173 8.80 1.88 4.70
C ILE A 173 7.85 2.57 3.73
N GLU A 174 7.65 3.87 3.93
CA GLU A 174 6.87 4.67 3.02
C GLU A 174 7.56 5.97 2.68
N VAL A 175 7.41 6.38 1.43
CA VAL A 175 7.86 7.67 0.93
C VAL A 175 6.74 8.26 0.07
N GLY A 176 6.61 9.58 0.12
CA GLY A 176 5.54 10.22 -0.60
C GLY A 176 5.80 11.69 -0.87
N LEU A 177 4.91 12.25 -1.63
CA LEU A 177 4.86 13.67 -1.95
C LEU A 177 3.41 14.16 -1.87
N GLY A 178 3.25 15.40 -1.47
CA GLY A 178 1.92 15.99 -1.36
C GLY A 178 1.98 17.51 -1.41
N CYS A 179 0.81 18.10 -1.33
CA CYS A 179 0.68 19.56 -1.33
C CYS A 179 -0.45 19.99 -0.41
N ASP A 180 -0.14 20.87 0.53
CA ASP A 180 -1.16 21.52 1.35
C ASP A 180 -1.83 22.62 0.51
N LEU A 181 -3.13 22.47 0.23
CA LEU A 181 -3.96 23.45 -0.49
C LEU A 181 -4.86 24.17 0.51
N TYR A 182 -4.62 25.47 0.68
CA TYR A 182 -5.36 26.31 1.63
C TYR A 182 -6.61 26.88 0.95
N LEU A 183 -7.74 26.22 1.16
CA LEU A 183 -9.05 26.70 0.71
C LEU A 183 -9.63 27.67 1.74
N PRO A 184 -10.64 28.46 1.39
CA PRO A 184 -11.22 29.46 2.32
C PRO A 184 -11.72 28.84 3.63
N PHE A 185 -12.31 27.65 3.58
CA PHE A 185 -12.98 27.02 4.73
C PHE A 185 -12.19 25.86 5.33
N PHE A 186 -11.45 25.11 4.54
CA PHE A 186 -10.67 23.94 4.99
C PHE A 186 -9.34 23.85 4.23
N LYS A 187 -8.46 22.99 4.69
CA LYS A 187 -7.23 22.66 4.01
C LYS A 187 -7.39 21.28 3.39
N LEU A 188 -7.21 21.22 2.08
CA LEU A 188 -7.20 19.97 1.32
C LEU A 188 -5.75 19.55 1.06
N ILE A 189 -5.43 18.29 1.34
CA ILE A 189 -4.05 17.81 1.20
C ILE A 189 -4.07 16.54 0.34
N PRO A 190 -3.91 16.66 -0.98
CA PRO A 190 -3.60 15.52 -1.84
C PRO A 190 -2.18 15.00 -1.53
N GLU A 191 -2.05 13.69 -1.36
CA GLU A 191 -0.79 13.01 -1.07
C GLU A 191 -0.72 11.68 -1.80
N LEU A 192 0.41 11.43 -2.44
CA LEU A 192 0.73 10.15 -3.08
C LEU A 192 1.87 9.50 -2.31
N LYS A 193 1.63 8.28 -1.80
CA LYS A 193 2.62 7.47 -1.08
C LYS A 193 2.93 6.18 -1.81
N PHE A 194 4.18 5.78 -1.73
CA PHE A 194 4.69 4.46 -2.12
C PHE A 194 5.15 3.74 -0.86
N CYS A 195 4.58 2.57 -0.61
CA CYS A 195 4.87 1.76 0.55
C CYS A 195 5.47 0.42 0.09
N TYR A 196 6.54 -0.01 0.77
CA TYR A 196 7.23 -1.25 0.47
C TYR A 196 7.51 -2.03 1.76
N SER A 197 7.14 -3.30 1.78
CA SER A 197 7.35 -4.18 2.94
C SER A 197 8.83 -4.51 3.12
N LEU A 198 9.30 -4.41 4.36
CA LEU A 198 10.65 -4.84 4.76
C LEU A 198 10.66 -6.28 5.24
N THR A 199 9.50 -6.84 5.55
CA THR A 199 9.36 -8.18 6.13
C THR A 199 8.69 -9.13 5.14
N ASN A 200 8.94 -10.43 5.31
CA ASN A 200 8.24 -11.43 4.53
C ASN A 200 6.78 -11.51 4.99
N ALA A 201 5.86 -11.15 4.11
CA ALA A 201 4.43 -11.13 4.38
C ALA A 201 3.77 -12.52 4.38
N ILE A 202 4.43 -13.56 3.83
CA ILE A 202 3.88 -14.92 3.71
C ILE A 202 4.01 -15.69 5.04
N ASP A 203 2.91 -16.29 5.48
CA ASP A 203 2.89 -17.24 6.60
C ASP A 203 3.18 -18.67 6.11
N ARG A 204 4.43 -19.11 6.28
CA ARG A 204 4.84 -20.46 5.90
C ARG A 204 4.27 -21.55 6.82
N GLY A 205 3.88 -21.21 8.03
CA GLY A 205 3.29 -22.14 8.98
C GLY A 205 1.96 -22.69 8.48
N HIS A 206 1.25 -21.91 7.70
CA HIS A 206 -0.06 -22.25 7.15
C HIS A 206 -0.05 -23.52 6.28
N ALA A 207 1.00 -23.77 5.52
CA ALA A 207 1.14 -24.99 4.71
C ALA A 207 1.00 -26.28 5.55
N ASN A 208 1.45 -26.26 6.80
CA ASN A 208 1.36 -27.41 7.71
C ASN A 208 -0.04 -27.58 8.32
N GLU A 209 -0.85 -26.54 8.34
CA GLU A 209 -2.24 -26.55 8.85
C GLU A 209 -3.24 -27.10 7.81
N LEU A 210 -2.85 -27.12 6.53
CA LEU A 210 -3.70 -27.63 5.45
C LEU A 210 -3.81 -29.14 5.49
N GLN A 211 -5.02 -29.67 5.44
CA GLN A 211 -5.30 -31.10 5.45
C GLN A 211 -5.09 -31.75 4.07
N ASP A 212 -5.27 -30.97 2.99
CA ASP A 212 -5.18 -31.44 1.62
C ASP A 212 -3.74 -31.35 1.09
N THR A 213 -3.16 -32.49 0.70
CA THR A 213 -1.80 -32.60 0.17
C THR A 213 -1.61 -31.77 -1.10
N ASN A 214 -2.62 -31.67 -1.95
CA ASN A 214 -2.56 -30.85 -3.16
C ASN A 214 -2.49 -29.37 -2.82
N LYS A 215 -3.26 -28.89 -1.83
CA LYS A 215 -3.20 -27.50 -1.37
C LYS A 215 -1.85 -27.16 -0.74
N ARG A 216 -1.25 -28.08 0.01
CA ARG A 216 0.10 -27.91 0.58
C ARG A 216 1.15 -27.64 -0.49
N MET A 217 1.01 -28.28 -1.65
CA MET A 217 1.91 -28.09 -2.78
C MET A 217 1.91 -26.65 -3.29
N TYR A 218 0.72 -26.08 -3.47
CA TYR A 218 0.57 -24.69 -3.88
C TYR A 218 1.03 -23.72 -2.79
N ALA A 219 0.75 -24.02 -1.51
CA ALA A 219 1.23 -23.23 -0.38
C ALA A 219 2.76 -23.20 -0.27
N ASN A 220 3.43 -24.30 -0.59
CA ASN A 220 4.89 -24.41 -0.57
C ASN A 220 5.56 -23.87 -1.83
N ALA A 221 4.81 -23.51 -2.88
CA ALA A 221 5.35 -22.99 -4.12
C ALA A 221 6.02 -21.62 -3.95
N VAL A 222 5.63 -20.86 -2.91
CA VAL A 222 6.14 -19.51 -2.64
C VAL A 222 7.08 -19.52 -1.45
N LYS A 223 8.29 -19.00 -1.65
CA LYS A 223 9.33 -18.88 -0.62
C LYS A 223 9.17 -17.64 0.22
N SER A 224 8.89 -16.51 -0.38
CA SER A 224 8.68 -15.23 0.29
C SER A 224 7.79 -14.32 -0.54
N GLY A 225 7.19 -13.35 0.12
CA GLY A 225 6.40 -12.32 -0.53
C GLY A 225 6.57 -10.97 0.17
N GLN A 226 6.71 -9.92 -0.62
CA GLN A 226 6.82 -8.55 -0.14
C GLN A 226 5.64 -7.73 -0.65
N THR A 227 4.87 -7.16 0.26
CA THR A 227 3.72 -6.33 -0.11
C THR A 227 4.19 -4.96 -0.60
N LYS A 228 3.64 -4.52 -1.71
CA LYS A 228 3.80 -3.18 -2.27
C LYS A 228 2.45 -2.49 -2.25
N MET A 229 2.45 -1.19 -2.00
CA MET A 229 1.21 -0.42 -2.02
C MET A 229 1.46 0.98 -2.56
N ILE A 230 0.57 1.46 -3.42
CA ILE A 230 0.50 2.85 -3.85
C ILE A 230 -0.78 3.43 -3.27
N VAL A 231 -0.67 4.53 -2.54
CA VAL A 231 -1.82 5.16 -1.86
C VAL A 231 -1.95 6.60 -2.30
N LEU A 232 -3.09 6.93 -2.89
CA LEU A 232 -3.49 8.30 -3.17
C LEU A 232 -4.51 8.73 -2.13
N THR A 233 -4.14 9.68 -1.30
CA THR A 233 -4.95 10.12 -0.15
C THR A 233 -5.31 11.59 -0.27
N PHE A 234 -6.51 11.92 0.18
CA PHE A 234 -6.97 13.30 0.35
C PHE A 234 -7.27 13.52 1.84
N TYR A 235 -6.52 14.42 2.47
CA TYR A 235 -6.79 14.82 3.85
C TYR A 235 -7.61 16.10 3.87
N PHE A 236 -8.49 16.19 4.85
CA PHE A 236 -9.35 17.34 5.13
C PHE A 236 -9.09 17.80 6.56
N GLU A 237 -8.59 19.05 6.67
CA GLU A 237 -8.22 19.70 7.92
C GLU A 237 -9.01 21.02 8.13
#